data_547afc18d95880a9fbf34cb78b9ef041
#
_entry.id   547afc18d95880a9fbf34cb78b9ef041
#
_cell.length_a   1.000
_cell.length_b   1.000
_cell.length_c   1.000
_cell.angle_alpha   90.00
_cell.angle_beta   90.00
_cell.angle_gamma   90.00
#
_symmetry.space_group_name_H-M   'P 1'
#
loop_
_entity.id
_entity.type
_entity.pdbx_description
1 polymer ?
#
loop_
_entity_poly.entity_id
_entity_poly.type
_entity_poly.pdbx_seq_one_letter_code
_entity_poly.pdbx_strand_id
1 'polypeptide(L)' 'MKLSTRNQIEGKVTQIVKGTIMAKVKIDIGGGNVITSTISADAANDLKLKKGDAVTALIKASSVMIGK' A
#
# COMPACT_ATOMS: atom_id res chain seq x y z
N MET A 1 7.53 -4.83 -13.67
CA MET A 1 7.65 -5.61 -12.42
C MET A 1 6.92 -6.93 -12.60
N LYS A 2 7.63 -8.03 -12.43
CA LYS A 2 7.03 -9.38 -12.51
C LYS A 2 6.98 -9.97 -11.11
N LEU A 3 5.77 -10.32 -10.67
CA LEU A 3 5.54 -10.83 -9.32
C LEU A 3 4.57 -12.01 -9.38
N SER A 4 4.68 -12.90 -8.42
CA SER A 4 3.71 -14.00 -8.28
C SER A 4 2.37 -13.52 -7.72
N THR A 5 2.35 -12.35 -7.06
CA THR A 5 1.14 -11.75 -6.50
C THR A 5 0.14 -11.44 -7.62
N ARG A 6 -1.08 -11.95 -7.49
CA ARG A 6 -2.11 -11.78 -8.52
C ARG A 6 -2.84 -10.44 -8.43
N ASN A 7 -2.95 -9.87 -7.22
CA ASN A 7 -3.65 -8.61 -7.02
C ASN A 7 -2.66 -7.46 -6.98
N GLN A 8 -2.59 -6.72 -8.08
CA GLN A 8 -1.68 -5.59 -8.24
C GLN A 8 -2.52 -4.39 -8.67
N ILE A 9 -2.63 -3.41 -7.79
CA ILE A 9 -3.51 -2.25 -8.00
C ILE A 9 -2.68 -0.98 -7.92
N GLU A 10 -2.68 -0.20 -8.99
CA GLU A 10 -1.98 1.08 -9.02
C GLU A 10 -2.76 2.14 -8.25
N GLY A 11 -2.03 3.02 -7.58
CA GLY A 11 -2.64 4.10 -6.83
C GLY A 11 -1.64 5.16 -6.44
N LYS A 12 -2.10 6.10 -5.63
CA LYS A 12 -1.28 7.20 -5.11
C LYS A 12 -1.30 7.21 -3.59
N VAL A 13 -0.14 7.43 -3.00
CA VAL A 13 -0.03 7.60 -1.55
C VAL A 13 -0.70 8.91 -1.15
N THR A 14 -1.68 8.82 -0.26
CA THR A 14 -2.39 10.00 0.26
C THR A 14 -1.98 10.35 1.68
N GLN A 15 -1.48 9.38 2.43
CA GLN A 15 -1.06 9.60 3.81
C GLN A 15 -0.01 8.58 4.22
N ILE A 16 0.98 9.04 4.97
CA ILE A 16 1.97 8.17 5.62
C ILE A 16 2.07 8.59 7.07
N VAL A 17 1.89 7.62 7.97
CA VAL A 17 2.12 7.82 9.40
C VAL A 17 3.25 6.89 9.82
N LYS A 18 4.40 7.44 10.14
CA LYS A 18 5.58 6.66 10.53
C LYS A 18 5.70 6.58 12.03
N GLY A 19 5.73 5.34 12.54
CA GLY A 19 6.16 5.07 13.91
C GLY A 19 7.63 4.68 13.91
N THR A 20 8.11 4.23 15.07
CA THR A 20 9.49 3.79 15.22
C THR A 20 9.77 2.50 14.44
N ILE A 21 8.82 1.57 14.46
CA ILE A 21 8.98 0.23 13.88
C ILE A 21 8.09 0.05 12.65
N MET A 22 6.86 0.55 12.68
CA MET A 22 5.87 0.36 11.63
C MET A 22 5.45 1.69 11.02
N ALA A 23 4.98 1.62 9.77
CA ALA A 23 4.41 2.76 9.07
C ALA A 23 3.06 2.36 8.49
N LYS A 24 2.08 3.25 8.61
CA LYS A 24 0.77 3.09 7.97
C LYS A 24 0.73 3.96 6.74
N VAL A 25 0.36 3.35 5.62
CA VAL A 25 0.31 4.03 4.31
C VAL A 25 -1.10 3.90 3.76
N LYS A 26 -1.69 5.02 3.38
CA LYS A 26 -2.97 5.04 2.69
C LYS A 26 -2.77 5.30 1.22
N ILE A 27 -3.42 4.50 0.39
CA ILE A 27 -3.27 4.53 -1.06
C ILE A 27 -4.64 4.74 -1.68
N ASP A 28 -4.80 5.84 -2.41
CA ASP A 28 -6.01 6.10 -3.21
C ASP A 28 -5.89 5.30 -4.51
N ILE A 29 -6.80 4.36 -4.71
CA ILE A 29 -6.83 3.50 -5.90
C ILE A 29 -7.90 3.92 -6.91
N GLY A 30 -8.53 5.08 -6.69
CA GLY A 30 -9.56 5.59 -7.59
C GLY A 30 -10.97 5.19 -7.18
N GLY A 31 -11.95 5.85 -7.78
CA GLY A 31 -13.36 5.56 -7.52
C GLY A 31 -13.81 5.82 -6.08
N GLY A 32 -13.09 6.63 -5.33
CA GLY A 32 -13.38 6.89 -3.93
C GLY A 32 -12.87 5.79 -2.99
N ASN A 33 -12.06 4.87 -3.50
CA ASN A 33 -11.56 3.74 -2.70
C ASN A 33 -10.15 4.00 -2.21
N VAL A 34 -9.90 3.65 -0.94
CA VAL A 34 -8.59 3.79 -0.30
C VAL A 34 -8.19 2.46 0.31
N ILE A 35 -6.97 2.04 0.04
CA ILE A 35 -6.37 0.86 0.68
C ILE A 35 -5.42 1.34 1.77
N THR A 36 -5.51 0.73 2.93
CA THR A 36 -4.60 0.99 4.04
C THR A 36 -3.60 -0.16 4.13
N SER A 37 -2.32 0.18 4.15
CA SER A 37 -1.23 -0.78 4.27
C SER A 37 -0.43 -0.48 5.52
N THR A 38 0.04 -1.53 6.18
CA THR A 38 1.00 -1.42 7.27
C THR A 38 2.28 -2.13 6.84
N ILE A 39 3.36 -1.39 6.79
CA ILE A 39 4.68 -1.92 6.43
C ILE A 39 5.68 -1.52 7.51
N SER A 40 6.88 -2.08 7.47
CA SER A 40 7.92 -1.65 8.42
C SER A 40 8.34 -0.22 8.12
N ALA A 41 8.76 0.51 9.15
CA ALA A 41 9.33 1.83 8.97
C ALA A 41 10.56 1.78 8.06
N ASP A 42 11.38 0.73 8.20
CA ASP A 42 12.54 0.53 7.34
C ASP A 42 12.15 0.39 5.87
N ALA A 43 11.09 -0.37 5.57
CA ALA A 43 10.62 -0.53 4.20
C ALA A 43 10.14 0.80 3.62
N ALA A 44 9.40 1.58 4.41
CA ALA A 44 8.94 2.91 3.99
C ALA A 44 10.12 3.83 3.68
N ASN A 45 11.18 3.77 4.49
CA ASN A 45 12.39 4.56 4.28
C ASN A 45 13.16 4.10 3.05
N ASP A 46 13.32 2.79 2.87
CA ASP A 46 14.03 2.22 1.72
C ASP A 46 13.34 2.58 0.40
N LEU A 47 12.02 2.56 0.39
CA LEU A 47 11.24 2.95 -0.78
C LEU A 47 11.11 4.47 -0.92
N LYS A 48 11.59 5.23 0.06
CA LYS A 48 11.50 6.70 0.09
C LYS A 48 10.07 7.17 -0.16
N LEU A 49 9.11 6.51 0.47
CA LEU A 49 7.70 6.82 0.27
C LEU A 49 7.35 8.19 0.82
N LYS A 50 6.56 8.92 0.05
CA LYS A 50 6.03 10.21 0.45
C LYS A 50 4.65 10.42 -0.17
N LYS A 51 3.89 11.31 0.41
CA LYS A 51 2.57 11.68 -0.11
C LYS A 51 2.67 12.13 -1.57
N GLY A 52 1.78 11.60 -2.40
CA GLY A 52 1.73 11.88 -3.83
C GLY A 52 2.46 10.87 -4.70
N ASP A 53 3.23 9.96 -4.12
CA ASP A 53 3.94 8.96 -4.90
C ASP A 53 2.97 8.00 -5.59
N ALA A 54 3.30 7.66 -6.85
CA ALA A 54 2.63 6.60 -7.56
C ALA A 54 3.19 5.27 -7.09
N VAL A 55 2.31 4.38 -6.64
CA VAL A 55 2.70 3.07 -6.09
C VAL A 55 1.79 1.98 -6.63
N THR A 56 2.18 0.73 -6.43
CA THR A 56 1.35 -0.43 -6.71
C THR A 56 1.06 -1.16 -5.40
N ALA A 57 -0.22 -1.33 -5.07
CA ALA A 57 -0.61 -2.13 -3.93
C ALA A 57 -0.59 -3.60 -4.34
N LEU A 58 0.13 -4.42 -3.59
CA LEU A 58 0.28 -5.85 -3.83
C LEU A 58 -0.45 -6.60 -2.73
N ILE A 59 -1.47 -7.37 -3.10
CA ILE A 59 -2.31 -8.06 -2.12
C ILE A 59 -2.30 -9.55 -2.40
N LYS A 60 -1.77 -10.32 -1.45
CA LYS A 60 -1.76 -11.77 -1.56
C LYS A 60 -3.20 -12.28 -1.66
N ALA A 61 -3.46 -13.17 -2.63
CA ALA A 61 -4.81 -13.66 -2.88
C ALA A 61 -5.46 -14.28 -1.64
N SER A 62 -4.68 -14.99 -0.84
CA SER A 62 -5.17 -15.62 0.39
C SER A 62 -5.50 -14.61 1.51
N SER A 63 -5.14 -13.33 1.33
CA SER A 63 -5.43 -12.28 2.30
C SER A 63 -6.69 -11.48 1.94
N VAL A 64 -7.32 -11.78 0.82
CA VAL A 64 -8.54 -11.10 0.39
C VAL A 64 -9.75 -11.85 0.94
N MET A 65 -10.56 -11.14 1.71
CA MET A 65 -11.82 -11.68 2.26
C MET A 65 -12.98 -11.13 1.46
N ILE A 66 -14.11 -11.84 1.54
CA ILE A 66 -15.32 -11.47 0.79
C ILE A 66 -16.40 -11.04 1.78
N GLY A 67 -17.02 -9.91 1.48
CA GLY A 67 -18.22 -9.47 2.16
C GLY A 67 -19.39 -9.42 1.16
N LYS A 68 -20.60 -9.57 1.68
CA LYS A 68 -21.79 -9.46 0.83
C LYS A 68 -22.95 -8.88 1.61
#